data_643a0436918dd3755cecfb92495087ad
#
_entry.id   643a0436918dd3755cecfb92495087ad
#
_cell.length_a   1.000
_cell.length_b   1.000
_cell.length_c   1.000
_cell.angle_alpha   90.00
_cell.angle_beta   90.00
_cell.angle_gamma   90.00
#
_symmetry.space_group_name_H-M   'P 1'
#
loop_
_entity.id
_entity.type
_entity.pdbx_description
1 polymer ?
#
loop_
_entity_poly.entity_id
_entity_poly.type
_entity_poly.pdbx_seq_one_letter_code
_entity_poly.pdbx_strand_id
1 'polypeptide(L)'
;MKKSVISVLFVVLLLFVASCGSASKNADGDIVDSDYYDAADTEDSGYYENGDAEYDPGYNGEYDSGDTGAPYEPGDSVDSDAGDWETNDSEYDGTNPTEQPEPGDLIENEWVETKVENTSTFSIDVDTASYTLIRNYLMTYNQLPPKDRVRIEEMVNYFEYDYPQPEEGKPFSVTMEMADSPWRSDTKLVMFGLQGKQLAANEIPVQNLVFLIDVSGSMYGADRLGLLKKSFKKLVEKLNENDKVSIVTYAGSAGVVLDSVSGDKKETIISAIDNLEAGGSTAGAEGIQTAYELAEKNYSKDANNRIILATDGDFNVGISDTDELVAYIETERNKGIYLTILGFGMGNYQDDRMEQLSNAGNGNYFYIDSERESDKVFTVNLMGTMFTIAKDVKLQVVFNPAKIAKYRLIGYENRVMANEDFNDDTKDAGEIGAGHRVTAFYEVFLAEKPAETPETPETPETPETPETDPEEGEEPAEPAPDEEEPAVEPADEFGEDDFIILKMRYKEPDEDISKYMDTVMTSANILAEMSQNMGFASSVAEFGMLLRDSKFKADSSFDAVLTRAKANIGKDTLGFRGEFLEIVERAKTLSK
;
A
#
# COMPACT_ATOMS: atom_id res chain seq x y z
N MET A 1 -14.82 -31.27 54.50
CA MET A 1 -13.85 -32.38 54.46
C MET A 1 -12.66 -31.94 53.64
N LYS A 2 -11.50 -31.95 54.25
CA LYS A 2 -10.17 -31.55 53.75
C LYS A 2 -9.67 -32.52 52.68
N LYS A 3 -8.92 -31.99 51.70
CA LYS A 3 -7.71 -32.57 51.09
C LYS A 3 -7.37 -31.66 49.89
N SER A 4 -6.34 -31.00 49.91
CA SER A 4 -4.87 -31.13 50.00
C SER A 4 -4.25 -30.83 48.62
N VAL A 5 -3.49 -29.77 48.64
CA VAL A 5 -2.57 -29.19 47.66
C VAL A 5 -1.42 -30.19 47.42
N ILE A 6 -0.97 -30.33 46.15
CA ILE A 6 0.41 -30.73 45.86
C ILE A 6 0.94 -29.78 44.78
N SER A 7 1.83 -28.87 45.21
CA SER A 7 2.77 -28.14 44.37
C SER A 7 3.88 -29.06 43.90
N VAL A 8 4.17 -29.06 42.63
CA VAL A 8 5.43 -29.61 42.10
C VAL A 8 6.24 -28.47 41.51
N LEU A 9 7.29 -28.16 42.26
CA LEU A 9 8.34 -27.20 41.92
C LEU A 9 9.37 -27.93 41.04
N PHE A 10 9.53 -27.50 39.79
CA PHE A 10 10.65 -27.94 38.96
C PHE A 10 11.73 -26.87 38.96
N VAL A 11 12.83 -27.19 39.64
CA VAL A 11 14.09 -26.46 39.61
C VAL A 11 14.89 -26.95 38.41
N VAL A 12 15.15 -26.07 37.44
CA VAL A 12 16.10 -26.35 36.36
C VAL A 12 17.45 -25.76 36.72
N LEU A 13 18.39 -26.66 36.93
CA LEU A 13 19.78 -26.42 37.29
C LEU A 13 20.58 -26.07 36.01
N LEU A 14 21.12 -24.85 35.94
CA LEU A 14 22.09 -24.43 34.94
C LEU A 14 23.45 -25.04 35.24
N LEU A 15 23.94 -25.93 34.39
CA LEU A 15 25.32 -26.39 34.36
C LEU A 15 26.14 -25.59 33.35
N PHE A 16 26.99 -24.69 33.86
CA PHE A 16 28.12 -24.14 33.10
C PHE A 16 29.24 -25.20 33.06
N VAL A 17 29.64 -25.61 31.85
CA VAL A 17 30.89 -26.34 31.66
C VAL A 17 31.88 -25.40 30.98
N ALA A 18 32.83 -24.91 31.79
CA ALA A 18 34.04 -24.28 31.32
C ALA A 18 35.03 -25.39 30.90
N SER A 19 35.43 -25.43 29.66
CA SER A 19 36.54 -26.28 29.20
C SER A 19 37.76 -25.41 28.94
N CYS A 20 38.70 -25.46 29.87
CA CYS A 20 40.10 -25.09 29.67
C CYS A 20 40.80 -26.21 28.91
N GLY A 21 41.27 -25.96 27.70
CA GLY A 21 42.19 -26.82 26.96
C GLY A 21 43.58 -26.20 26.94
N SER A 22 44.52 -26.91 27.57
CA SER A 22 45.91 -26.58 27.72
C SER A 22 46.69 -26.63 26.39
N ALA A 23 47.59 -25.67 26.27
CA ALA A 23 48.62 -25.63 25.23
C ALA A 23 49.68 -26.73 25.45
N SER A 24 50.09 -27.40 24.40
CA SER A 24 51.41 -28.08 24.30
C SER A 24 52.22 -27.48 23.15
N LYS A 25 53.37 -26.96 23.54
CA LYS A 25 54.45 -26.55 22.64
C LYS A 25 55.15 -27.80 22.12
N ASN A 26 55.47 -27.81 20.85
CA ASN A 26 56.71 -28.41 20.36
C ASN A 26 57.32 -27.50 19.29
N ALA A 27 58.61 -27.37 19.46
CA ALA A 27 59.52 -26.52 18.72
C ALA A 27 60.01 -27.22 17.43
N ASP A 28 60.55 -26.38 16.61
CA ASP A 28 61.49 -26.45 15.50
C ASP A 28 60.83 -26.02 14.18
N GLY A 29 61.16 -24.90 13.72
CA GLY A 29 62.38 -24.41 13.10
C GLY A 29 62.13 -24.34 11.60
N ASP A 30 61.91 -23.17 11.08
CA ASP A 30 62.73 -22.54 10.06
C ASP A 30 62.03 -21.30 9.47
N ILE A 31 62.77 -20.23 9.57
CA ILE A 31 62.51 -18.92 8.96
C ILE A 31 62.98 -19.06 7.50
N VAL A 32 62.12 -18.70 6.54
CA VAL A 32 62.55 -18.23 5.23
C VAL A 32 61.77 -16.96 4.89
N ASP A 33 62.51 -15.91 5.02
CA ASP A 33 62.29 -14.57 4.47
C ASP A 33 62.52 -14.64 2.96
N SER A 34 61.73 -13.95 2.15
CA SER A 34 62.16 -13.31 0.90
C SER A 34 60.97 -12.69 0.17
N ASP A 35 60.99 -11.39 0.17
CA ASP A 35 61.27 -10.48 -0.96
C ASP A 35 60.07 -10.25 -1.90
N TYR A 36 59.51 -9.13 -1.73
CA TYR A 36 59.58 -7.86 -2.49
C TYR A 36 60.10 -8.07 -3.93
N TYR A 37 59.22 -7.95 -4.91
CA TYR A 37 59.56 -7.46 -6.24
C TYR A 37 58.59 -6.36 -6.67
N ASP A 38 59.24 -5.21 -6.73
CA ASP A 38 58.75 -3.98 -7.36
C ASP A 38 59.21 -4.01 -8.84
N ALA A 39 58.44 -3.34 -9.65
CA ALA A 39 58.80 -2.56 -10.83
C ALA A 39 58.98 -3.21 -12.20
N ALA A 40 58.33 -2.56 -13.07
CA ALA A 40 58.79 -1.88 -14.29
C ALA A 40 58.55 -2.58 -15.64
N ASP A 41 57.79 -1.85 -16.41
CA ASP A 41 57.92 -1.49 -17.82
C ASP A 41 58.46 -2.55 -18.80
N THR A 42 57.62 -2.92 -19.76
CA THR A 42 58.04 -2.90 -21.17
C THR A 42 56.85 -2.57 -22.07
N GLU A 43 56.96 -1.45 -22.76
CA GLU A 43 56.26 -1.09 -23.97
C GLU A 43 56.44 -2.20 -25.03
N ASP A 44 55.33 -2.58 -25.69
CA ASP A 44 55.45 -3.05 -27.08
C ASP A 44 54.27 -2.48 -27.89
N SER A 45 54.66 -1.59 -28.80
CA SER A 45 53.87 -0.93 -29.81
C SER A 45 53.62 -1.87 -30.98
N GLY A 46 52.39 -2.28 -31.16
CA GLY A 46 51.91 -2.94 -32.37
C GLY A 46 50.97 -2.03 -33.15
N TYR A 47 51.54 -1.30 -34.11
CA TYR A 47 50.79 -0.62 -35.18
C TYR A 47 50.07 -1.66 -36.04
N TYR A 48 48.74 -1.47 -36.21
CA TYR A 48 48.07 -1.98 -37.40
C TYR A 48 47.48 -0.79 -38.19
N GLU A 49 47.96 -0.78 -39.44
CA GLU A 49 47.68 0.20 -40.47
C GLU A 49 46.19 0.30 -40.83
N ASN A 50 45.79 1.53 -41.12
CA ASN A 50 44.54 1.89 -41.77
C ASN A 50 44.45 1.25 -43.15
N GLY A 51 43.42 0.50 -43.40
CA GLY A 51 42.96 0.13 -44.74
C GLY A 51 41.85 1.06 -45.16
N ASP A 52 42.17 2.01 -46.03
CA ASP A 52 41.23 2.83 -46.76
C ASP A 52 40.37 1.94 -47.67
N ALA A 53 39.07 1.91 -47.47
CA ALA A 53 38.12 1.37 -48.41
C ALA A 53 37.46 2.54 -49.13
N GLU A 54 37.81 2.66 -50.40
CA GLU A 54 37.26 3.58 -51.41
C GLU A 54 35.73 3.47 -51.48
N TYR A 55 35.12 4.61 -51.44
CA TYR A 55 33.68 4.81 -51.72
C TYR A 55 33.48 4.91 -53.22
N ASP A 56 32.80 3.90 -53.80
CA ASP A 56 32.36 3.92 -55.22
C ASP A 56 30.93 4.50 -55.30
N PRO A 57 30.73 5.67 -55.95
CA PRO A 57 29.42 6.24 -56.17
C PRO A 57 28.91 5.87 -57.58
N GLY A 58 28.16 4.77 -57.69
CA GLY A 58 27.61 4.42 -58.97
C GLY A 58 26.52 3.35 -58.98
N TYR A 59 25.31 3.70 -58.61
CA TYR A 59 24.13 3.01 -59.12
C TYR A 59 22.93 3.97 -59.20
N ASN A 60 22.74 4.55 -60.39
CA ASN A 60 21.49 5.22 -60.81
C ASN A 60 20.48 4.14 -61.20
N GLY A 61 19.44 3.97 -60.37
CA GLY A 61 18.24 3.23 -60.71
C GLY A 61 17.12 4.22 -60.91
N GLU A 62 16.78 4.52 -62.18
CA GLU A 62 15.56 5.20 -62.61
C GLU A 62 14.36 4.40 -62.14
N TYR A 63 13.46 5.03 -61.37
CA TYR A 63 12.07 4.58 -61.28
C TYR A 63 11.17 5.57 -62.05
N ASP A 64 10.56 5.02 -63.05
CA ASP A 64 9.57 5.58 -63.96
C ASP A 64 8.37 6.17 -63.22
N SER A 65 8.11 7.44 -63.45
CA SER A 65 6.95 8.19 -62.99
C SER A 65 5.82 8.03 -63.98
N GLY A 66 4.87 7.17 -63.69
CA GLY A 66 3.60 7.06 -64.37
C GLY A 66 2.55 7.93 -63.71
N ASP A 67 2.40 9.06 -64.27
CA ASP A 67 1.32 10.02 -64.41
C ASP A 67 -0.11 9.46 -64.20
N THR A 68 -0.95 10.16 -63.44
CA THR A 68 -2.09 10.91 -63.95
C THR A 68 -2.72 11.76 -62.86
N GLY A 69 -2.57 13.06 -63.00
CA GLY A 69 -3.20 14.06 -62.18
C GLY A 69 -4.69 14.29 -62.55
N ALA A 70 -5.40 14.76 -61.57
CA ALA A 70 -6.53 15.67 -61.78
C ALA A 70 -6.50 16.74 -60.68
N PRO A 71 -6.68 18.01 -61.00
CA PRO A 71 -6.62 19.11 -60.07
C PRO A 71 -7.92 19.22 -59.25
N TYR A 72 -7.78 19.38 -57.94
CA TYR A 72 -8.90 19.73 -57.07
C TYR A 72 -9.09 21.25 -57.11
N GLU A 73 -10.24 21.70 -57.60
CA GLU A 73 -10.67 23.10 -57.53
C GLU A 73 -11.23 23.40 -56.12
N PRO A 74 -11.01 24.60 -55.55
CA PRO A 74 -11.60 25.02 -54.29
C PRO A 74 -13.03 25.50 -54.52
N GLY A 75 -14.00 24.76 -53.97
CA GLY A 75 -15.41 25.13 -53.97
C GLY A 75 -15.78 26.01 -52.78
N ASP A 76 -16.42 27.03 -53.12
CA ASP A 76 -17.26 28.05 -52.50
C ASP A 76 -17.45 28.11 -50.99
N SER A 77 -17.19 29.34 -50.52
CA SER A 77 -17.62 29.96 -49.27
C SER A 77 -19.13 29.81 -49.02
N VAL A 78 -19.49 29.27 -47.89
CA VAL A 78 -20.86 29.35 -47.36
C VAL A 78 -20.93 30.45 -46.32
N ASP A 79 -21.85 31.39 -46.56
CA ASP A 79 -22.15 32.58 -45.77
C ASP A 79 -22.38 32.26 -44.27
N SER A 80 -21.74 33.04 -43.43
CA SER A 80 -22.01 33.14 -42.02
C SER A 80 -23.21 34.05 -41.78
N ASP A 81 -24.35 33.46 -41.43
CA ASP A 81 -25.47 34.17 -40.82
C ASP A 81 -25.10 34.51 -39.35
N ALA A 82 -24.89 35.80 -39.12
CA ALA A 82 -24.70 36.37 -37.79
C ALA A 82 -26.07 36.52 -37.10
N GLY A 83 -26.42 35.60 -36.25
CA GLY A 83 -27.52 35.76 -35.30
C GLY A 83 -27.10 36.57 -34.10
N ASP A 84 -27.70 37.75 -33.93
CA ASP A 84 -27.61 38.60 -32.75
C ASP A 84 -28.03 37.80 -31.48
N TRP A 85 -27.09 37.62 -30.56
CA TRP A 85 -27.40 37.18 -29.20
C TRP A 85 -27.39 38.40 -28.29
N GLU A 86 -28.58 38.81 -27.85
CA GLU A 86 -28.80 39.80 -26.82
C GLU A 86 -28.09 39.36 -25.52
N THR A 87 -27.19 40.20 -25.01
CA THR A 87 -26.58 40.06 -23.72
C THR A 87 -27.60 40.31 -22.62
N ASN A 88 -28.06 39.28 -21.99
CA ASN A 88 -28.78 39.39 -20.71
C ASN A 88 -27.72 39.50 -19.60
N ASP A 89 -27.48 40.72 -19.13
CA ASP A 89 -26.80 41.00 -17.87
C ASP A 89 -27.67 40.52 -16.71
N SER A 90 -27.49 39.26 -16.30
CA SER A 90 -27.89 38.80 -15.00
C SER A 90 -26.64 38.75 -14.11
N GLU A 91 -26.66 39.54 -13.04
CA GLU A 91 -25.69 39.55 -11.96
C GLU A 91 -25.38 38.11 -11.54
N TYR A 92 -24.12 37.69 -11.77
CA TYR A 92 -23.61 36.39 -11.38
C TYR A 92 -23.16 36.48 -9.91
N ASP A 93 -23.98 35.93 -9.01
CA ASP A 93 -23.62 35.66 -7.62
C ASP A 93 -22.53 34.57 -7.63
N GLY A 94 -21.32 34.96 -7.19
CA GLY A 94 -20.09 34.21 -7.34
C GLY A 94 -19.98 32.96 -6.44
N THR A 95 -20.90 32.00 -6.58
CA THR A 95 -20.74 30.65 -6.04
C THR A 95 -21.07 29.62 -7.12
N ASN A 96 -20.08 29.32 -7.96
CA ASN A 96 -20.14 28.14 -8.80
C ASN A 96 -19.32 27.02 -8.15
N PRO A 97 -19.93 26.04 -7.51
CA PRO A 97 -19.24 24.86 -7.02
C PRO A 97 -19.30 23.80 -8.11
N THR A 98 -18.37 23.75 -9.04
CA THR A 98 -18.00 22.53 -9.77
C THR A 98 -17.07 22.88 -10.94
N GLU A 99 -15.86 23.35 -10.68
CA GLU A 99 -14.77 22.92 -11.51
C GLU A 99 -14.47 21.49 -11.05
N GLN A 100 -14.77 20.52 -11.87
CA GLN A 100 -14.26 19.17 -11.65
C GLN A 100 -12.73 19.27 -11.69
N PRO A 101 -12.02 18.70 -10.71
CA PRO A 101 -10.56 18.76 -10.71
C PRO A 101 -10.03 18.14 -11.99
N GLU A 102 -9.00 18.76 -12.56
CA GLU A 102 -8.31 18.19 -13.71
C GLU A 102 -7.67 16.85 -13.31
N PRO A 103 -7.61 15.87 -14.23
CA PRO A 103 -6.91 14.62 -13.95
C PRO A 103 -5.46 14.88 -13.53
N GLY A 104 -5.11 14.46 -12.31
CA GLY A 104 -3.80 14.70 -11.69
C GLY A 104 -3.78 15.78 -10.61
N ASP A 105 -4.89 16.48 -10.34
CA ASP A 105 -4.99 17.40 -9.22
C ASP A 105 -5.09 16.62 -7.90
N LEU A 106 -4.23 16.98 -6.94
CA LEU A 106 -4.28 16.43 -5.59
C LEU A 106 -5.45 17.03 -4.81
N ILE A 107 -6.48 16.24 -4.55
CA ILE A 107 -7.62 16.63 -3.72
C ILE A 107 -7.33 16.16 -2.28
N GLU A 108 -7.11 17.13 -1.38
CA GLU A 108 -6.92 16.80 0.04
C GLU A 108 -8.28 16.77 0.78
N ASN A 109 -8.40 15.86 1.74
CA ASN A 109 -9.57 15.81 2.63
C ASN A 109 -9.75 17.12 3.38
N GLU A 110 -10.96 17.68 3.35
CA GLU A 110 -11.33 18.94 4.00
C GLU A 110 -11.73 18.73 5.47
N TRP A 111 -11.84 19.84 6.21
CA TRP A 111 -12.41 19.85 7.54
C TRP A 111 -13.91 19.61 7.49
N VAL A 112 -14.39 18.65 8.29
CA VAL A 112 -15.80 18.32 8.45
C VAL A 112 -16.26 18.74 9.86
N GLU A 113 -17.37 19.45 9.96
CA GLU A 113 -18.00 19.79 11.25
C GLU A 113 -18.82 18.61 11.75
N THR A 114 -18.55 18.11 12.96
CA THR A 114 -19.23 16.94 13.52
C THR A 114 -20.73 17.16 13.75
N LYS A 115 -21.18 18.40 13.86
CA LYS A 115 -22.61 18.73 13.93
C LYS A 115 -23.35 18.59 12.60
N VAL A 116 -22.62 18.59 11.48
CA VAL A 116 -23.16 18.41 10.14
C VAL A 116 -23.04 16.94 9.74
N GLU A 117 -21.83 16.40 9.90
CA GLU A 117 -21.51 15.00 9.62
C GLU A 117 -20.48 14.51 10.65
N ASN A 118 -20.90 13.59 11.52
CA ASN A 118 -20.02 13.08 12.57
C ASN A 118 -19.39 11.74 12.23
N THR A 119 -19.59 11.25 11.02
CA THR A 119 -19.14 9.94 10.56
C THR A 119 -18.19 10.08 9.37
N SER A 120 -17.13 9.33 9.38
CA SER A 120 -16.15 9.25 8.28
C SER A 120 -15.85 7.80 7.96
N THR A 121 -16.08 7.39 6.71
CA THR A 121 -15.91 6.01 6.26
C THR A 121 -14.79 5.95 5.21
N PHE A 122 -13.90 4.97 5.34
CA PHE A 122 -12.84 4.72 4.38
C PHE A 122 -12.42 3.25 4.39
N SER A 123 -11.84 2.76 3.28
CA SER A 123 -11.19 1.46 3.23
C SER A 123 -9.74 1.56 3.71
N ILE A 124 -9.21 0.47 4.22
CA ILE A 124 -7.78 0.41 4.55
C ILE A 124 -6.93 0.45 3.28
N ASP A 125 -5.65 0.82 3.47
CA ASP A 125 -4.61 0.73 2.47
C ASP A 125 -3.33 0.16 3.10
N VAL A 126 -2.72 -0.81 2.43
CA VAL A 126 -1.47 -1.45 2.87
C VAL A 126 -0.35 -1.29 1.84
N ASP A 127 -0.59 -0.54 0.77
CA ASP A 127 0.41 -0.25 -0.25
C ASP A 127 1.52 0.66 0.31
N THR A 128 2.69 0.59 -0.28
CA THR A 128 3.88 1.29 0.22
C THR A 128 4.73 1.89 -0.91
N ALA A 129 4.26 1.83 -2.13
CA ALA A 129 5.01 2.22 -3.33
C ALA A 129 5.38 3.70 -3.34
N SER A 130 4.48 4.58 -2.86
CA SER A 130 4.73 6.02 -2.81
C SER A 130 6.00 6.37 -2.02
N TYR A 131 6.25 5.72 -0.87
CA TYR A 131 7.48 5.99 -0.10
C TYR A 131 8.74 5.63 -0.87
N THR A 132 8.77 4.48 -1.53
CA THR A 132 9.94 4.02 -2.29
C THR A 132 10.17 4.85 -3.55
N LEU A 133 9.10 5.32 -4.20
CA LEU A 133 9.18 6.31 -5.29
C LEU A 133 9.78 7.63 -4.82
N ILE A 134 9.28 8.18 -3.69
CA ILE A 134 9.80 9.42 -3.09
C ILE A 134 11.28 9.26 -2.74
N ARG A 135 11.67 8.15 -2.14
CA ARG A 135 13.08 7.82 -1.86
C ARG A 135 13.91 7.88 -3.12
N ASN A 136 13.44 7.29 -4.20
CA ASN A 136 14.17 7.25 -5.45
C ASN A 136 14.29 8.65 -6.09
N TYR A 137 13.22 9.46 -6.09
CA TYR A 137 13.29 10.85 -6.54
C TYR A 137 14.35 11.65 -5.77
N LEU A 138 14.35 11.55 -4.45
CA LEU A 138 15.23 12.34 -3.59
C LEU A 138 16.67 11.84 -3.60
N MET A 139 16.89 10.53 -3.48
CA MET A 139 18.22 9.97 -3.24
C MET A 139 18.95 9.61 -4.54
N THR A 140 18.25 9.15 -5.57
CA THR A 140 18.84 8.75 -6.85
C THR A 140 18.84 9.89 -7.85
N TYR A 141 17.69 10.55 -8.06
CA TYR A 141 17.55 11.60 -9.07
C TYR A 141 17.84 13.00 -8.55
N ASN A 142 17.97 13.17 -7.23
CA ASN A 142 18.23 14.47 -6.62
C ASN A 142 17.17 15.53 -6.97
N GLN A 143 15.92 15.13 -6.99
CA GLN A 143 14.76 15.95 -7.34
C GLN A 143 13.65 15.79 -6.29
N LEU A 144 12.82 16.81 -6.12
CA LEU A 144 11.58 16.67 -5.35
C LEU A 144 10.58 15.82 -6.15
N PRO A 145 9.80 14.96 -5.50
CA PRO A 145 8.76 14.19 -6.17
C PRO A 145 7.63 15.11 -6.66
N PRO A 146 6.90 14.74 -7.71
CA PRO A 146 5.62 15.35 -8.04
C PRO A 146 4.65 15.22 -6.86
N LYS A 147 3.83 16.26 -6.62
CA LYS A 147 2.94 16.32 -5.44
C LYS A 147 1.87 15.23 -5.43
N ASP A 148 1.37 14.87 -6.60
CA ASP A 148 0.38 13.82 -6.84
C ASP A 148 0.91 12.40 -6.56
N ARG A 149 2.24 12.23 -6.53
CA ARG A 149 2.89 10.94 -6.19
C ARG A 149 3.12 10.74 -4.69
N VAL A 150 2.78 11.72 -3.87
CA VAL A 150 2.98 11.67 -2.42
C VAL A 150 1.69 11.21 -1.75
N ARG A 151 1.49 9.92 -1.56
CA ARG A 151 0.39 9.34 -0.80
C ARG A 151 0.83 9.14 0.64
N ILE A 152 0.23 9.94 1.56
CA ILE A 152 0.69 10.02 2.96
C ILE A 152 0.46 8.70 3.68
N GLU A 153 -0.67 8.04 3.45
CA GLU A 153 -1.01 6.73 3.99
C GLU A 153 0.04 5.68 3.67
N GLU A 154 0.45 5.57 2.40
CA GLU A 154 1.48 4.63 1.97
C GLU A 154 2.85 4.93 2.56
N MET A 155 3.18 6.23 2.72
CA MET A 155 4.42 6.63 3.39
C MET A 155 4.42 6.22 4.86
N VAL A 156 3.31 6.43 5.56
CA VAL A 156 3.16 6.03 6.97
C VAL A 156 3.19 4.51 7.09
N ASN A 157 2.45 3.79 6.25
CA ASN A 157 2.34 2.34 6.27
C ASN A 157 3.60 1.61 5.77
N TYR A 158 4.54 2.34 5.17
CA TYR A 158 5.85 1.79 4.81
C TYR A 158 6.64 1.27 6.03
N PHE A 159 6.46 1.86 7.22
CA PHE A 159 7.23 1.53 8.41
C PHE A 159 6.54 0.51 9.30
N GLU A 160 7.34 -0.31 9.96
CA GLU A 160 6.84 -1.21 10.99
C GLU A 160 6.64 -0.47 12.32
N TYR A 161 5.48 -0.68 12.95
CA TYR A 161 5.13 -0.16 14.26
C TYR A 161 4.96 -1.33 15.24
N ASP A 162 5.24 -1.08 16.52
CA ASP A 162 5.12 -2.10 17.56
C ASP A 162 3.71 -2.07 18.17
N TYR A 163 2.73 -2.52 17.38
CA TYR A 163 1.37 -2.69 17.85
C TYR A 163 1.16 -4.06 18.49
N PRO A 164 0.28 -4.19 19.49
CA PRO A 164 0.00 -5.48 20.14
C PRO A 164 -0.61 -6.47 19.15
N GLN A 165 -0.26 -7.75 19.29
CA GLN A 165 -0.90 -8.82 18.53
C GLN A 165 -2.37 -8.94 18.93
N PRO A 166 -3.27 -9.35 18.02
CA PRO A 166 -4.68 -9.56 18.33
C PRO A 166 -4.87 -10.68 19.34
N GLU A 167 -5.99 -10.61 20.07
CA GLU A 167 -6.45 -11.70 20.92
C GLU A 167 -6.76 -12.95 20.10
N GLU A 168 -6.73 -14.12 20.74
CA GLU A 168 -7.05 -15.39 20.08
C GLU A 168 -8.47 -15.35 19.47
N GLY A 169 -8.58 -15.73 18.21
CA GLY A 169 -9.85 -15.72 17.47
C GLY A 169 -10.19 -14.39 16.78
N LYS A 170 -9.38 -13.35 16.96
CA LYS A 170 -9.55 -12.09 16.22
C LYS A 170 -8.54 -11.97 15.07
N PRO A 171 -8.93 -11.46 13.89
CA PRO A 171 -8.00 -11.30 12.78
C PRO A 171 -7.03 -10.15 12.97
N PHE A 172 -7.41 -9.11 13.71
CA PHE A 172 -6.55 -7.95 14.00
C PHE A 172 -6.86 -7.32 15.36
N SER A 173 -5.90 -6.58 15.89
CA SER A 173 -6.06 -5.70 17.06
C SER A 173 -6.09 -4.24 16.62
N VAL A 174 -6.63 -3.39 17.51
CA VAL A 174 -6.69 -1.93 17.31
C VAL A 174 -6.00 -1.23 18.46
N THR A 175 -5.15 -0.27 18.12
CA THR A 175 -4.54 0.71 19.03
C THR A 175 -5.09 2.09 18.69
N MET A 176 -5.57 2.83 19.70
CA MET A 176 -6.05 4.20 19.53
C MET A 176 -5.29 5.12 20.47
N GLU A 177 -4.79 6.23 19.95
CA GLU A 177 -4.07 7.25 20.72
C GLU A 177 -4.50 8.64 20.25
N MET A 178 -4.61 9.59 21.18
CA MET A 178 -4.83 11.01 20.89
C MET A 178 -3.79 11.84 21.65
N ALA A 179 -3.16 12.80 20.97
CA ALA A 179 -2.19 13.72 21.56
C ALA A 179 -2.28 15.10 20.91
N ASP A 180 -1.50 16.07 21.40
CA ASP A 180 -1.39 17.40 20.76
C ASP A 180 -0.85 17.25 19.34
N SER A 181 -1.45 17.97 18.37
CA SER A 181 -0.93 18.00 17.01
C SER A 181 0.44 18.70 16.99
N PRO A 182 1.45 18.11 16.34
CA PRO A 182 2.79 18.69 16.34
C PRO A 182 2.98 19.87 15.37
N TRP A 183 2.03 20.10 14.47
CA TRP A 183 2.08 21.19 13.48
C TRP A 183 1.00 22.26 13.68
N ARG A 184 0.06 22.04 14.61
CA ARG A 184 -1.01 23.00 14.92
C ARG A 184 -1.39 22.91 16.40
N SER A 185 -1.20 24.01 17.12
CA SER A 185 -1.36 24.05 18.58
C SER A 185 -2.80 24.01 19.09
N ASP A 186 -3.78 24.27 18.25
CA ASP A 186 -5.22 24.30 18.58
C ASP A 186 -5.95 22.99 18.18
N THR A 187 -5.24 22.00 17.67
CA THR A 187 -5.79 20.70 17.30
C THR A 187 -5.14 19.54 18.07
N LYS A 188 -5.82 18.41 18.07
CA LYS A 188 -5.27 17.10 18.48
C LYS A 188 -5.07 16.23 17.25
N LEU A 189 -4.10 15.33 17.35
CA LEU A 189 -3.89 14.26 16.38
C LEU A 189 -4.42 12.96 16.99
N VAL A 190 -5.23 12.24 16.24
CA VAL A 190 -5.76 10.91 16.59
C VAL A 190 -5.09 9.89 15.69
N MET A 191 -4.54 8.83 16.27
CA MET A 191 -3.95 7.71 15.57
C MET A 191 -4.77 6.44 15.78
N PHE A 192 -5.09 5.77 14.68
CA PHE A 192 -5.57 4.40 14.66
C PHE A 192 -4.46 3.49 14.13
N GLY A 193 -4.08 2.49 14.91
CA GLY A 193 -3.10 1.48 14.50
C GLY A 193 -3.74 0.10 14.53
N LEU A 194 -3.77 -0.58 13.39
CA LEU A 194 -4.25 -1.95 13.26
C LEU A 194 -3.07 -2.90 13.12
N GLN A 195 -3.13 -4.06 13.77
CA GLN A 195 -2.14 -5.13 13.65
C GLN A 195 -2.84 -6.41 13.23
N GLY A 196 -2.54 -6.89 12.04
CA GLY A 196 -3.00 -8.18 11.55
C GLY A 196 -2.35 -9.34 12.30
N LYS A 197 -3.10 -10.42 12.51
CA LYS A 197 -2.63 -11.68 13.10
C LYS A 197 -1.40 -12.19 12.35
N GLN A 198 -0.36 -12.62 13.06
CA GLN A 198 0.75 -13.35 12.47
C GLN A 198 0.40 -14.83 12.32
N LEU A 199 0.67 -15.41 11.15
CA LEU A 199 0.50 -16.84 10.92
C LEU A 199 1.71 -17.63 11.43
N ALA A 200 1.46 -18.74 12.09
CA ALA A 200 2.50 -19.71 12.40
C ALA A 200 2.90 -20.48 11.11
N ALA A 201 4.12 -21.00 11.07
CA ALA A 201 4.66 -21.68 9.87
C ALA A 201 3.79 -22.85 9.36
N ASN A 202 3.01 -23.48 10.24
CA ASN A 202 2.08 -24.56 9.89
C ASN A 202 0.70 -24.07 9.44
N GLU A 203 0.43 -22.78 9.52
CA GLU A 203 -0.81 -22.12 9.04
C GLU A 203 -0.62 -21.54 7.63
N ILE A 204 0.61 -21.54 7.11
CA ILE A 204 0.92 -21.02 5.78
C ILE A 204 0.37 -21.97 4.72
N PRO A 205 -0.58 -21.53 3.86
CA PRO A 205 -1.12 -22.36 2.79
C PRO A 205 -0.07 -22.67 1.71
N VAL A 206 -0.34 -23.69 0.93
CA VAL A 206 0.45 -24.04 -0.26
C VAL A 206 0.37 -22.92 -1.28
N GLN A 207 1.47 -22.65 -1.99
CA GLN A 207 1.58 -21.60 -2.98
C GLN A 207 1.37 -22.13 -4.40
N ASN A 208 0.53 -21.48 -5.18
CA ASN A 208 0.42 -21.61 -6.63
C ASN A 208 0.74 -20.26 -7.27
N LEU A 209 2.02 -20.04 -7.57
CA LEU A 209 2.54 -18.75 -8.03
C LEU A 209 2.79 -18.76 -9.53
N VAL A 210 2.31 -17.74 -10.21
CA VAL A 210 2.64 -17.48 -11.60
C VAL A 210 3.41 -16.16 -11.68
N PHE A 211 4.68 -16.19 -12.04
CA PHE A 211 5.47 -15.00 -12.31
C PHE A 211 5.20 -14.54 -13.73
N LEU A 212 4.55 -13.40 -13.87
CA LEU A 212 4.33 -12.72 -15.15
C LEU A 212 5.37 -11.61 -15.29
N ILE A 213 6.35 -11.82 -16.16
CA ILE A 213 7.56 -11.00 -16.20
C ILE A 213 7.64 -10.24 -17.51
N ASP A 214 7.72 -8.92 -17.40
CA ASP A 214 8.10 -8.04 -18.48
C ASP A 214 9.57 -8.31 -18.88
N VAL A 215 9.79 -8.66 -20.14
CA VAL A 215 11.12 -8.79 -20.73
C VAL A 215 11.27 -7.88 -21.94
N SER A 216 10.49 -6.80 -22.04
CA SER A 216 10.58 -5.79 -23.08
C SER A 216 11.96 -5.09 -23.08
N GLY A 217 12.27 -4.35 -24.14
CA GLY A 217 13.54 -3.64 -24.25
C GLY A 217 13.77 -2.60 -23.15
N SER A 218 12.70 -2.01 -22.60
CA SER A 218 12.74 -1.05 -21.48
C SER A 218 13.26 -1.71 -20.20
N MET A 219 13.00 -3.00 -19.99
CA MET A 219 13.49 -3.77 -18.84
C MET A 219 15.01 -4.02 -18.84
N TYR A 220 15.73 -3.57 -19.86
CA TYR A 220 17.19 -3.66 -19.87
C TYR A 220 17.80 -2.75 -18.79
N GLY A 221 18.50 -3.34 -17.83
CA GLY A 221 19.20 -2.61 -16.77
C GLY A 221 19.43 -3.42 -15.51
N ALA A 222 20.36 -2.95 -14.69
CA ALA A 222 20.69 -3.55 -13.39
C ALA A 222 19.63 -3.25 -12.34
N ASP A 223 18.92 -2.13 -12.49
CA ASP A 223 17.82 -1.60 -11.65
C ASP A 223 16.43 -2.12 -12.07
N ARG A 224 16.34 -2.90 -13.14
CA ARG A 224 15.12 -3.47 -13.71
C ARG A 224 15.21 -4.98 -13.74
N LEU A 225 15.36 -5.61 -14.92
CA LEU A 225 15.46 -7.07 -15.03
C LEU A 225 16.59 -7.66 -14.17
N GLY A 226 17.71 -6.95 -14.01
CA GLY A 226 18.81 -7.36 -13.14
C GLY A 226 18.42 -7.43 -11.67
N LEU A 227 17.69 -6.43 -11.16
CA LEU A 227 17.17 -6.39 -9.79
C LEU A 227 16.03 -7.40 -9.61
N LEU A 228 15.11 -7.49 -10.59
CA LEU A 228 14.03 -8.47 -10.61
C LEU A 228 14.54 -9.90 -10.43
N LYS A 229 15.55 -10.31 -11.20
CA LYS A 229 16.15 -11.65 -11.09
C LYS A 229 16.69 -11.94 -9.68
N LYS A 230 17.35 -10.95 -9.06
CA LYS A 230 17.84 -11.08 -7.67
C LYS A 230 16.66 -11.21 -6.69
N SER A 231 15.62 -10.42 -6.89
CA SER A 231 14.42 -10.41 -6.06
C SER A 231 13.67 -11.73 -6.09
N PHE A 232 13.38 -12.25 -7.27
CA PHE A 232 12.65 -13.52 -7.41
C PHE A 232 13.43 -14.74 -6.89
N LYS A 233 14.76 -14.73 -7.00
CA LYS A 233 15.57 -15.79 -6.38
C LYS A 233 15.39 -15.87 -4.87
N LYS A 234 15.27 -14.73 -4.18
CA LYS A 234 15.01 -14.69 -2.73
C LYS A 234 13.66 -15.30 -2.37
N LEU A 235 12.63 -15.05 -3.19
CA LEU A 235 11.33 -15.68 -3.03
C LEU A 235 11.43 -17.21 -3.24
N VAL A 236 12.05 -17.63 -4.33
CA VAL A 236 12.18 -19.06 -4.69
C VAL A 236 12.87 -19.86 -3.59
N GLU A 237 13.88 -19.29 -2.91
CA GLU A 237 14.55 -19.97 -1.80
C GLU A 237 13.63 -20.32 -0.63
N LYS A 238 12.52 -19.62 -0.45
CA LYS A 238 11.55 -19.85 0.63
C LYS A 238 10.49 -20.89 0.31
N LEU A 239 10.31 -21.23 -0.95
CA LEU A 239 9.30 -22.19 -1.40
C LEU A 239 9.66 -23.61 -0.94
N ASN A 240 8.68 -24.49 -0.86
CA ASN A 240 8.81 -25.87 -0.45
C ASN A 240 8.27 -26.84 -1.53
N GLU A 241 8.32 -28.14 -1.25
CA GLU A 241 7.95 -29.19 -2.22
C GLU A 241 6.48 -29.20 -2.63
N ASN A 242 5.58 -28.62 -1.81
CA ASN A 242 4.16 -28.54 -2.08
C ASN A 242 3.79 -27.33 -2.95
N ASP A 243 4.65 -26.29 -2.95
CA ASP A 243 4.44 -25.08 -3.72
C ASP A 243 4.67 -25.32 -5.21
N LYS A 244 4.00 -24.56 -6.06
CA LYS A 244 4.14 -24.60 -7.52
C LYS A 244 4.52 -23.24 -8.06
N VAL A 245 5.40 -23.23 -9.04
CA VAL A 245 5.84 -22.04 -9.76
C VAL A 245 5.67 -22.22 -11.25
N SER A 246 5.03 -21.25 -11.88
CA SER A 246 5.03 -21.05 -13.33
C SER A 246 5.68 -19.72 -13.66
N ILE A 247 6.30 -19.59 -14.83
CA ILE A 247 6.90 -18.36 -15.32
C ILE A 247 6.36 -18.09 -16.72
N VAL A 248 5.74 -16.94 -16.89
CA VAL A 248 5.29 -16.39 -18.16
C VAL A 248 6.07 -15.12 -18.43
N THR A 249 6.61 -14.96 -19.62
CA THR A 249 7.23 -13.73 -20.07
C THR A 249 6.37 -13.07 -21.14
N TYR A 250 6.41 -11.73 -21.19
CA TYR A 250 5.81 -10.99 -22.29
C TYR A 250 6.75 -9.90 -22.79
N ALA A 251 6.91 -9.87 -24.12
CA ALA A 251 7.56 -8.83 -24.91
C ALA A 251 7.34 -9.15 -26.38
N GLY A 252 6.47 -8.43 -27.08
CA GLY A 252 6.12 -8.73 -28.49
C GLY A 252 5.29 -10.01 -28.68
N SER A 253 5.41 -11.00 -27.81
CA SER A 253 4.56 -12.19 -27.68
C SER A 253 4.65 -12.73 -26.27
N ALA A 254 3.62 -13.45 -25.82
CA ALA A 254 3.67 -14.17 -24.54
C ALA A 254 4.39 -15.52 -24.73
N GLY A 255 5.14 -15.93 -23.70
CA GLY A 255 5.83 -17.21 -23.70
C GLY A 255 5.82 -17.86 -22.32
N VAL A 256 5.42 -19.16 -22.26
CA VAL A 256 5.56 -19.96 -21.04
C VAL A 256 6.99 -20.46 -20.94
N VAL A 257 7.75 -19.94 -19.98
CA VAL A 257 9.13 -20.34 -19.69
C VAL A 257 9.17 -21.53 -18.75
N LEU A 258 8.23 -21.58 -17.79
CA LEU A 258 8.13 -22.64 -16.79
C LEU A 258 6.66 -22.94 -16.50
N ASP A 259 6.28 -24.22 -16.46
CA ASP A 259 4.91 -24.66 -16.21
C ASP A 259 4.87 -25.55 -14.97
N SER A 260 4.28 -25.06 -13.89
CA SER A 260 3.91 -25.83 -12.69
C SER A 260 5.05 -26.64 -12.06
N VAL A 261 6.23 -26.05 -11.95
CA VAL A 261 7.38 -26.69 -11.32
C VAL A 261 7.27 -26.62 -9.80
N SER A 262 7.53 -27.73 -9.12
CA SER A 262 7.54 -27.79 -7.65
C SER A 262 8.60 -26.87 -7.05
N GLY A 263 8.25 -26.16 -5.96
CA GLY A 263 9.11 -25.14 -5.33
C GLY A 263 10.41 -25.68 -4.73
N ASP A 264 10.54 -27.00 -4.53
CA ASP A 264 11.82 -27.64 -4.13
C ASP A 264 12.83 -27.74 -5.28
N LYS A 265 12.40 -27.61 -6.53
CA LYS A 265 13.26 -27.61 -7.73
C LYS A 265 13.92 -26.25 -7.96
N LYS A 266 14.52 -25.70 -6.91
CA LYS A 266 15.06 -24.35 -6.88
C LYS A 266 16.05 -24.07 -8.01
N GLU A 267 16.96 -24.99 -8.28
CA GLU A 267 17.95 -24.87 -9.36
C GLU A 267 17.29 -24.73 -10.75
N THR A 268 16.22 -25.46 -11.00
CA THR A 268 15.46 -25.36 -12.25
C THR A 268 14.77 -24.01 -12.38
N ILE A 269 14.13 -23.54 -11.31
CA ILE A 269 13.41 -22.26 -11.30
C ILE A 269 14.41 -21.10 -11.40
N ILE A 270 15.49 -21.13 -10.62
CA ILE A 270 16.55 -20.11 -10.64
C ILE A 270 17.23 -20.06 -12.02
N SER A 271 17.50 -21.20 -12.63
CA SER A 271 18.09 -21.25 -13.98
C SER A 271 17.16 -20.65 -15.03
N ALA A 272 15.84 -20.87 -14.92
CA ALA A 272 14.85 -20.23 -15.80
C ALA A 272 14.87 -18.71 -15.64
N ILE A 273 14.91 -18.21 -14.40
CA ILE A 273 15.01 -16.77 -14.10
C ILE A 273 16.33 -16.18 -14.64
N ASP A 274 17.45 -16.87 -14.46
CA ASP A 274 18.76 -16.39 -14.92
C ASP A 274 18.86 -16.26 -16.43
N ASN A 275 18.18 -17.11 -17.16
CA ASN A 275 18.16 -17.12 -18.63
C ASN A 275 17.20 -16.11 -19.25
N LEU A 276 16.44 -15.33 -18.46
CA LEU A 276 15.60 -14.26 -18.99
C LEU A 276 16.48 -13.17 -19.60
N GLU A 277 16.13 -12.68 -20.77
CA GLU A 277 16.84 -11.61 -21.47
C GLU A 277 15.83 -10.52 -21.85
N ALA A 278 16.19 -9.26 -21.62
CA ALA A 278 15.38 -8.14 -22.07
C ALA A 278 15.55 -7.92 -23.58
N GLY A 279 14.44 -7.80 -24.30
CA GLY A 279 14.43 -7.52 -25.74
C GLY A 279 13.03 -7.65 -26.35
N GLY A 280 12.79 -6.98 -27.46
CA GLY A 280 11.52 -6.98 -28.16
C GLY A 280 10.65 -5.76 -27.86
N SER A 281 9.49 -5.66 -28.55
CA SER A 281 8.48 -4.63 -28.33
C SER A 281 7.41 -5.13 -27.39
N THR A 282 6.83 -4.24 -26.58
CA THR A 282 5.80 -4.59 -25.60
C THR A 282 4.46 -4.88 -26.29
N ALA A 283 4.07 -6.15 -26.39
CA ALA A 283 2.73 -6.58 -26.77
C ALA A 283 2.27 -7.64 -25.76
N GLY A 284 1.64 -7.22 -24.70
CA GLY A 284 1.46 -8.03 -23.50
C GLY A 284 0.07 -8.63 -23.27
N ALA A 285 -0.93 -8.44 -24.19
CA ALA A 285 -2.30 -8.94 -24.00
C ALA A 285 -2.38 -10.43 -23.72
N GLU A 286 -1.64 -11.17 -24.50
CA GLU A 286 -1.59 -12.62 -24.35
C GLU A 286 -0.90 -13.04 -23.04
N GLY A 287 -0.04 -12.16 -22.47
CA GLY A 287 0.73 -12.46 -21.26
C GLY A 287 -0.15 -12.62 -20.02
N ILE A 288 -1.04 -11.67 -19.76
CA ILE A 288 -1.89 -11.71 -18.57
C ILE A 288 -2.90 -12.85 -18.66
N GLN A 289 -3.49 -13.08 -19.83
CA GLN A 289 -4.42 -14.19 -20.05
C GLN A 289 -3.73 -15.55 -19.85
N THR A 290 -2.54 -15.73 -20.44
CA THR A 290 -1.72 -16.95 -20.26
C THR A 290 -1.36 -17.17 -18.79
N ALA A 291 -1.06 -16.11 -18.03
CA ALA A 291 -0.76 -16.23 -16.61
C ALA A 291 -1.97 -16.70 -15.81
N TYR A 292 -3.16 -16.14 -16.08
CA TYR A 292 -4.40 -16.60 -15.43
C TYR A 292 -4.77 -18.03 -15.83
N GLU A 293 -4.64 -18.43 -17.09
CA GLU A 293 -4.87 -19.81 -17.54
C GLU A 293 -3.96 -20.82 -16.81
N LEU A 294 -2.68 -20.47 -16.59
CA LEU A 294 -1.76 -21.31 -15.81
C LEU A 294 -2.12 -21.36 -14.33
N ALA A 295 -2.55 -20.24 -13.75
CA ALA A 295 -3.01 -20.20 -12.38
C ALA A 295 -4.27 -21.06 -12.18
N GLU A 296 -5.26 -20.95 -13.08
CA GLU A 296 -6.47 -21.79 -13.09
C GLU A 296 -6.17 -23.28 -13.26
N LYS A 297 -5.24 -23.65 -14.15
CA LYS A 297 -4.81 -25.03 -14.37
C LYS A 297 -4.35 -25.73 -13.09
N ASN A 298 -3.74 -24.99 -12.20
CA ASN A 298 -3.18 -25.49 -10.94
C ASN A 298 -3.97 -25.02 -9.71
N TYR A 299 -5.13 -24.46 -9.91
CA TYR A 299 -5.97 -23.89 -8.86
C TYR A 299 -6.28 -24.94 -7.77
N SER A 300 -6.15 -24.53 -6.53
CA SER A 300 -6.62 -25.27 -5.37
C SER A 300 -7.30 -24.30 -4.42
N LYS A 301 -8.47 -24.63 -3.91
CA LYS A 301 -9.21 -23.78 -2.97
C LYS A 301 -8.41 -23.49 -1.70
N ASP A 302 -7.60 -24.46 -1.25
CA ASP A 302 -6.81 -24.34 -0.01
C ASP A 302 -5.41 -23.77 -0.26
N ALA A 303 -5.09 -23.34 -1.48
CA ALA A 303 -3.81 -22.74 -1.84
C ALA A 303 -3.95 -21.24 -2.08
N ASN A 304 -2.87 -20.49 -1.85
CA ASN A 304 -2.74 -19.13 -2.33
C ASN A 304 -2.46 -19.16 -3.84
N ASN A 305 -3.48 -18.86 -4.65
CA ASN A 305 -3.37 -18.78 -6.10
C ASN A 305 -3.09 -17.32 -6.48
N ARG A 306 -1.88 -17.03 -6.96
CA ARG A 306 -1.46 -15.65 -7.16
C ARG A 306 -0.59 -15.46 -8.39
N ILE A 307 -0.89 -14.40 -9.14
CA ILE A 307 -0.01 -13.87 -10.16
C ILE A 307 0.85 -12.79 -9.52
N ILE A 308 2.15 -12.82 -9.80
CA ILE A 308 3.10 -11.76 -9.44
C ILE A 308 3.59 -11.16 -10.74
N LEU A 309 3.02 -10.01 -11.10
CA LEU A 309 3.40 -9.24 -12.26
C LEU A 309 4.61 -8.37 -11.94
N ALA A 310 5.62 -8.42 -12.78
CA ALA A 310 6.82 -7.57 -12.66
C ALA A 310 7.05 -6.78 -13.94
N THR A 311 7.07 -5.44 -13.85
CA THR A 311 7.14 -4.51 -14.98
C THR A 311 7.89 -3.24 -14.61
N ASP A 312 8.35 -2.47 -15.60
CA ASP A 312 8.89 -1.12 -15.41
C ASP A 312 7.85 0.01 -15.66
N GLY A 313 6.57 -0.34 -15.69
CA GLY A 313 5.45 0.59 -15.80
C GLY A 313 4.87 0.74 -17.20
N ASP A 314 5.58 0.32 -18.25
CA ASP A 314 5.02 0.31 -19.62
C ASP A 314 4.20 -0.97 -19.85
N PHE A 315 3.17 -1.14 -19.02
CA PHE A 315 2.30 -2.30 -19.06
C PHE A 315 1.23 -2.15 -20.15
N ASN A 316 1.66 -2.39 -21.39
CA ASN A 316 0.76 -2.43 -22.54
C ASN A 316 0.39 -3.89 -22.85
N VAL A 317 -0.56 -4.44 -22.12
CA VAL A 317 -0.97 -5.85 -22.16
C VAL A 317 -2.00 -6.16 -23.24
N GLY A 318 -2.17 -5.28 -24.23
CA GLY A 318 -3.05 -5.47 -25.37
C GLY A 318 -4.54 -5.34 -25.10
N ILE A 319 -4.99 -5.38 -23.86
CA ILE A 319 -6.23 -4.75 -23.45
C ILE A 319 -5.83 -3.29 -23.22
N SER A 320 -6.08 -2.46 -24.24
CA SER A 320 -5.62 -1.05 -24.24
C SER A 320 -6.48 -0.18 -23.34
N ASP A 321 -7.71 -0.61 -23.06
CA ASP A 321 -8.63 0.05 -22.16
C ASP A 321 -8.38 -0.43 -20.71
N THR A 322 -8.14 0.51 -19.82
CA THR A 322 -7.87 0.20 -18.41
C THR A 322 -9.09 -0.38 -17.74
N ASP A 323 -10.29 0.11 -18.04
CA ASP A 323 -11.54 -0.37 -17.44
C ASP A 323 -11.85 -1.81 -17.87
N GLU A 324 -11.55 -2.16 -19.12
CA GLU A 324 -11.68 -3.55 -19.63
C GLU A 324 -10.71 -4.51 -18.93
N LEU A 325 -9.48 -4.05 -18.65
CA LEU A 325 -8.47 -4.83 -17.94
C LEU A 325 -8.83 -4.99 -16.47
N VAL A 326 -9.32 -3.94 -15.81
CA VAL A 326 -9.84 -3.99 -14.44
C VAL A 326 -10.96 -5.01 -14.33
N ALA A 327 -11.98 -4.93 -15.21
CA ALA A 327 -13.11 -5.88 -15.21
C ALA A 327 -12.67 -7.33 -15.44
N TYR A 328 -11.65 -7.55 -16.27
CA TYR A 328 -11.07 -8.87 -16.46
C TYR A 328 -10.39 -9.39 -15.19
N ILE A 329 -9.55 -8.57 -14.56
CA ILE A 329 -8.85 -8.91 -13.31
C ILE A 329 -9.86 -9.20 -12.17
N GLU A 330 -10.91 -8.39 -12.04
CA GLU A 330 -11.99 -8.61 -11.06
C GLU A 330 -12.71 -9.95 -11.29
N THR A 331 -12.92 -10.33 -12.55
CA THR A 331 -13.50 -11.62 -12.89
C THR A 331 -12.62 -12.77 -12.40
N GLU A 332 -11.32 -12.69 -12.58
CA GLU A 332 -10.36 -13.70 -12.16
C GLU A 332 -10.17 -13.71 -10.63
N ARG A 333 -10.14 -12.54 -10.00
CA ARG A 333 -10.16 -12.39 -8.55
C ARG A 333 -11.35 -13.13 -7.92
N ASN A 334 -12.54 -12.98 -8.50
CA ASN A 334 -13.76 -13.62 -8.01
C ASN A 334 -13.70 -15.17 -8.13
N LYS A 335 -12.76 -15.71 -8.93
CA LYS A 335 -12.43 -17.15 -8.96
C LYS A 335 -11.42 -17.55 -7.87
N GLY A 336 -10.86 -16.59 -7.13
CA GLY A 336 -9.84 -16.79 -6.09
C GLY A 336 -8.41 -16.78 -6.62
N ILE A 337 -8.13 -16.08 -7.74
CA ILE A 337 -6.78 -15.87 -8.28
C ILE A 337 -6.43 -14.40 -8.14
N TYR A 338 -5.47 -14.08 -7.28
CA TYR A 338 -5.09 -12.72 -6.91
C TYR A 338 -3.92 -12.20 -7.76
N LEU A 339 -3.77 -10.86 -7.82
CA LEU A 339 -2.73 -10.19 -8.61
C LEU A 339 -1.92 -9.23 -7.73
N THR A 340 -0.63 -9.51 -7.54
CA THR A 340 0.34 -8.57 -6.94
C THR A 340 1.22 -7.98 -8.03
N ILE A 341 1.52 -6.68 -7.94
CA ILE A 341 2.33 -5.97 -8.92
C ILE A 341 3.63 -5.47 -8.29
N LEU A 342 4.74 -5.71 -8.97
CA LEU A 342 6.07 -5.27 -8.61
C LEU A 342 6.59 -4.32 -9.70
N GLY A 343 6.72 -3.03 -9.36
CA GLY A 343 7.30 -2.02 -10.24
C GLY A 343 8.82 -1.94 -10.10
N PHE A 344 9.51 -1.76 -11.21
CA PHE A 344 10.98 -1.61 -11.29
C PHE A 344 11.36 -0.44 -12.19
N GLY A 345 12.53 0.16 -11.95
CA GLY A 345 13.07 1.21 -12.81
C GLY A 345 12.26 2.51 -12.81
N MET A 346 12.74 3.53 -13.52
CA MET A 346 12.05 4.82 -13.69
C MET A 346 12.00 5.19 -15.17
N GLY A 347 10.94 5.89 -15.60
CA GLY A 347 10.88 6.45 -16.95
C GLY A 347 9.47 6.62 -17.48
N ASN A 348 8.75 5.57 -17.79
CA ASN A 348 7.37 5.62 -18.31
C ASN A 348 6.39 5.01 -17.30
N TYR A 349 6.50 5.45 -16.07
CA TYR A 349 5.89 4.81 -14.92
C TYR A 349 4.45 5.27 -14.72
N GLN A 350 3.50 4.33 -14.80
CA GLN A 350 2.07 4.57 -14.63
C GLN A 350 1.63 4.06 -13.25
N ASP A 351 2.08 4.75 -12.21
CA ASP A 351 1.83 4.41 -10.81
C ASP A 351 0.34 4.19 -10.49
N ASP A 352 -0.49 5.18 -10.83
CA ASP A 352 -1.94 5.13 -10.58
C ASP A 352 -2.60 3.91 -11.23
N ARG A 353 -2.14 3.54 -12.43
CA ARG A 353 -2.65 2.35 -13.13
C ARG A 353 -2.22 1.05 -12.43
N MET A 354 -0.97 0.97 -11.96
CA MET A 354 -0.48 -0.21 -11.25
C MET A 354 -1.21 -0.41 -9.91
N GLU A 355 -1.46 0.69 -9.20
CA GLU A 355 -2.26 0.68 -7.99
C GLU A 355 -3.70 0.22 -8.27
N GLN A 356 -4.36 0.80 -9.28
CA GLN A 356 -5.72 0.42 -9.65
C GLN A 356 -5.83 -1.07 -10.02
N LEU A 357 -4.87 -1.61 -10.79
CA LEU A 357 -4.88 -3.02 -11.21
C LEU A 357 -4.61 -3.98 -10.05
N SER A 358 -3.68 -3.64 -9.13
CA SER A 358 -3.42 -4.47 -7.95
C SER A 358 -4.62 -4.51 -7.01
N ASN A 359 -5.29 -3.37 -6.82
CA ASN A 359 -6.51 -3.27 -6.03
C ASN A 359 -7.64 -4.13 -6.63
N ALA A 360 -7.88 -4.01 -7.94
CA ALA A 360 -8.85 -4.85 -8.66
C ALA A 360 -8.56 -6.36 -8.52
N GLY A 361 -7.29 -6.73 -8.33
CA GLY A 361 -6.82 -8.09 -8.17
C GLY A 361 -6.71 -8.59 -6.73
N ASN A 362 -7.21 -7.88 -5.73
CA ASN A 362 -7.02 -8.17 -4.30
C ASN A 362 -5.56 -8.50 -3.99
N GLY A 363 -4.66 -7.64 -4.44
CA GLY A 363 -3.23 -7.75 -4.23
C GLY A 363 -2.64 -6.44 -3.78
N ASN A 364 -1.32 -6.35 -3.82
CA ASN A 364 -0.59 -5.16 -3.40
C ASN A 364 0.32 -4.67 -4.51
N TYR A 365 0.58 -3.39 -4.47
CA TYR A 365 1.52 -2.73 -5.34
C TYR A 365 2.78 -2.34 -4.57
N PHE A 366 3.94 -2.81 -5.06
CA PHE A 366 5.26 -2.49 -4.52
C PHE A 366 6.14 -1.92 -5.61
N TYR A 367 6.87 -0.85 -5.29
CA TYR A 367 7.93 -0.36 -6.14
C TYR A 367 9.30 -0.75 -5.56
N ILE A 368 10.07 -1.55 -6.31
CA ILE A 368 11.36 -2.08 -5.88
C ILE A 368 12.48 -1.27 -6.53
N ASP A 369 13.06 -0.35 -5.75
CA ASP A 369 14.14 0.54 -6.19
C ASP A 369 15.54 0.02 -5.86
N SER A 370 15.64 -0.99 -4.99
CA SER A 370 16.91 -1.48 -4.46
C SER A 370 16.84 -2.93 -4.00
N GLU A 371 18.01 -3.58 -3.85
CA GLU A 371 18.11 -4.92 -3.25
C GLU A 371 17.60 -4.94 -1.81
N ARG A 372 17.74 -3.83 -1.08
CA ARG A 372 17.25 -3.68 0.29
C ARG A 372 15.73 -3.63 0.35
N GLU A 373 15.09 -2.90 -0.59
CA GLU A 373 13.64 -2.93 -0.73
C GLU A 373 13.15 -4.33 -1.12
N SER A 374 13.85 -4.96 -2.05
CA SER A 374 13.59 -6.37 -2.39
C SER A 374 13.66 -7.28 -1.17
N ASP A 375 14.64 -7.10 -0.28
CA ASP A 375 14.73 -7.87 0.96
C ASP A 375 13.51 -7.62 1.85
N LYS A 376 13.09 -6.36 2.02
CA LYS A 376 11.89 -6.02 2.79
C LYS A 376 10.63 -6.66 2.20
N VAL A 377 10.39 -6.44 0.90
CA VAL A 377 9.20 -6.97 0.22
C VAL A 377 9.13 -8.49 0.32
N PHE A 378 10.23 -9.20 0.00
CA PHE A 378 10.23 -10.66 -0.05
C PHE A 378 10.51 -11.37 1.29
N THR A 379 10.90 -10.64 2.35
CA THR A 379 11.12 -11.25 3.66
C THR A 379 10.14 -10.81 4.73
N VAL A 380 9.68 -9.57 4.68
CA VAL A 380 8.78 -8.98 5.67
C VAL A 380 7.36 -8.87 5.11
N ASN A 381 7.21 -8.22 3.96
CA ASN A 381 5.89 -7.89 3.43
C ASN A 381 5.24 -9.07 2.69
N LEU A 382 6.02 -9.90 1.99
CA LEU A 382 5.46 -10.96 1.17
C LEU A 382 4.60 -11.98 1.96
N MET A 383 5.00 -12.28 3.20
CA MET A 383 4.19 -13.12 4.08
C MET A 383 2.87 -12.45 4.43
N GLY A 384 2.87 -11.14 4.61
CA GLY A 384 1.66 -10.35 4.81
C GLY A 384 0.79 -10.29 3.55
N THR A 385 1.40 -9.99 2.41
CA THR A 385 0.67 -9.84 1.13
C THR A 385 0.17 -11.15 0.54
N MET A 386 0.84 -12.26 0.83
CA MET A 386 0.45 -13.58 0.33
C MET A 386 -0.72 -14.19 1.08
N PHE A 387 -0.98 -13.78 2.32
CA PHE A 387 -1.97 -14.44 3.17
C PHE A 387 -2.96 -13.43 3.71
N THR A 388 -4.00 -13.17 2.95
CA THR A 388 -5.13 -12.37 3.39
C THR A 388 -5.74 -13.02 4.62
N ILE A 389 -5.87 -12.27 5.71
CA ILE A 389 -6.52 -12.70 6.95
C ILE A 389 -7.89 -12.03 7.13
N ALA A 390 -8.12 -10.93 6.45
CA ALA A 390 -9.39 -10.26 6.35
C ALA A 390 -9.47 -9.51 5.02
N LYS A 391 -10.58 -9.65 4.30
CA LYS A 391 -10.86 -8.95 3.05
C LYS A 391 -12.00 -7.95 3.23
N ASP A 392 -12.12 -6.99 2.34
CA ASP A 392 -13.15 -5.93 2.35
C ASP A 392 -13.20 -5.18 3.70
N VAL A 393 -12.03 -4.78 4.21
CA VAL A 393 -11.93 -4.14 5.52
C VAL A 393 -12.29 -2.66 5.39
N LYS A 394 -13.43 -2.31 5.99
CA LYS A 394 -13.98 -0.96 6.04
C LYS A 394 -13.87 -0.41 7.44
N LEU A 395 -13.43 0.82 7.55
CA LEU A 395 -13.36 1.57 8.79
C LEU A 395 -14.39 2.69 8.76
N GLN A 396 -15.18 2.78 9.81
CA GLN A 396 -16.10 3.90 10.02
C GLN A 396 -15.81 4.52 11.38
N VAL A 397 -15.40 5.78 11.36
CA VAL A 397 -15.06 6.56 12.55
C VAL A 397 -16.21 7.48 12.88
N VAL A 398 -16.83 7.28 14.03
CA VAL A 398 -17.94 8.11 14.52
C VAL A 398 -17.42 9.01 15.64
N PHE A 399 -17.48 10.32 15.43
CA PHE A 399 -16.99 11.33 16.36
C PHE A 399 -18.12 11.82 17.27
N ASN A 400 -17.84 11.92 18.58
CA ASN A 400 -18.79 12.50 19.53
C ASN A 400 -18.87 14.04 19.37
N PRO A 401 -19.97 14.61 18.88
CA PRO A 401 -20.07 16.05 18.65
C PRO A 401 -20.00 16.90 19.95
N ALA A 402 -20.20 16.27 21.10
CA ALA A 402 -20.04 16.94 22.40
C ALA A 402 -18.57 17.09 22.82
N LYS A 403 -17.67 16.32 22.23
CA LYS A 403 -16.22 16.28 22.55
C LYS A 403 -15.36 16.80 21.40
N ILE A 404 -15.75 16.56 20.16
CA ILE A 404 -15.01 16.90 18.93
C ILE A 404 -15.88 17.81 18.07
N ALA A 405 -15.37 18.99 17.74
CA ALA A 405 -16.09 19.98 16.94
C ALA A 405 -15.91 19.75 15.43
N LYS A 406 -14.70 19.38 15.01
CA LYS A 406 -14.33 19.13 13.61
C LYS A 406 -13.29 18.05 13.52
N TYR A 407 -13.25 17.37 12.39
CA TYR A 407 -12.24 16.37 12.07
C TYR A 407 -11.79 16.49 10.62
N ARG A 408 -10.61 15.95 10.32
CA ARG A 408 -10.05 15.79 8.97
C ARG A 408 -9.22 14.52 8.92
N LEU A 409 -9.48 13.64 7.95
CA LEU A 409 -8.64 12.48 7.65
C LEU A 409 -7.36 12.95 6.95
N ILE A 410 -6.21 12.39 7.32
CA ILE A 410 -4.89 12.72 6.72
C ILE A 410 -4.48 11.57 5.81
N GLY A 411 -4.35 11.84 4.51
CA GLY A 411 -4.16 10.80 3.49
C GLY A 411 -5.46 10.06 3.19
N TYR A 412 -5.37 8.90 2.54
CA TYR A 412 -6.51 8.05 2.19
C TYR A 412 -7.52 8.73 1.26
N GLU A 413 -7.13 9.76 0.50
CA GLU A 413 -8.05 10.52 -0.36
C GLU A 413 -8.71 9.64 -1.43
N ASN A 414 -8.00 8.65 -1.95
CA ASN A 414 -8.51 7.65 -2.90
C ASN A 414 -9.23 6.46 -2.25
N ARG A 415 -9.32 6.44 -0.92
CA ARG A 415 -9.92 5.35 -0.11
C ARG A 415 -11.16 5.77 0.65
N VAL A 416 -11.57 7.05 0.55
CA VAL A 416 -12.80 7.55 1.18
C VAL A 416 -14.02 6.87 0.56
N MET A 417 -14.96 6.45 1.38
CA MET A 417 -16.20 5.78 1.00
C MET A 417 -17.41 6.58 1.48
N ALA A 418 -18.55 6.40 0.81
CA ALA A 418 -19.82 6.91 1.35
C ALA A 418 -20.18 6.17 2.65
N ASN A 419 -20.81 6.88 3.60
CA ASN A 419 -21.11 6.28 4.91
C ASN A 419 -22.08 5.09 4.80
N GLU A 420 -23.00 5.12 3.83
CA GLU A 420 -23.90 4.01 3.51
C GLU A 420 -23.19 2.76 2.97
N ASP A 421 -22.02 2.92 2.29
CA ASP A 421 -21.23 1.81 1.75
C ASP A 421 -20.59 0.94 2.85
N PHE A 422 -20.56 1.43 4.08
CA PHE A 422 -20.03 0.66 5.22
C PHE A 422 -20.81 -0.64 5.42
N ASN A 423 -22.13 -0.61 5.25
CA ASN A 423 -23.04 -1.75 5.43
C ASN A 423 -23.28 -2.56 4.15
N ASP A 424 -22.72 -2.13 3.02
CA ASP A 424 -22.91 -2.81 1.74
C ASP A 424 -21.79 -3.84 1.51
N ASP A 425 -22.12 -5.12 1.65
CA ASP A 425 -21.18 -6.23 1.41
C ASP A 425 -20.81 -6.43 -0.06
N THR A 426 -21.45 -5.72 -0.99
CA THR A 426 -21.09 -5.75 -2.42
C THR A 426 -19.99 -4.74 -2.77
N LYS A 427 -19.71 -3.82 -1.86
CA LYS A 427 -18.65 -2.81 -2.04
C LYS A 427 -17.30 -3.37 -1.65
N ASP A 428 -16.41 -3.37 -2.61
CA ASP A 428 -15.01 -3.75 -2.46
C ASP A 428 -14.27 -2.77 -1.53
N ALA A 429 -13.33 -3.32 -0.76
CA ALA A 429 -12.49 -2.54 0.16
C ALA A 429 -11.11 -3.22 0.30
N GLY A 430 -10.20 -2.62 1.06
CA GLY A 430 -8.83 -3.14 1.18
C GLY A 430 -8.72 -4.43 1.99
N GLU A 431 -7.65 -5.19 1.76
CA GLU A 431 -7.33 -6.42 2.48
C GLU A 431 -6.27 -6.21 3.55
N ILE A 432 -6.40 -6.95 4.66
CA ILE A 432 -5.32 -7.12 5.63
C ILE A 432 -4.71 -8.51 5.45
N GLY A 433 -3.42 -8.53 5.21
CA GLY A 433 -2.64 -9.76 5.19
C GLY A 433 -2.02 -10.09 6.55
N ALA A 434 -1.52 -11.31 6.68
CA ALA A 434 -0.92 -11.81 7.91
C ALA A 434 0.27 -10.96 8.37
N GLY A 435 0.16 -10.39 9.58
CA GLY A 435 1.18 -9.53 10.16
C GLY A 435 1.24 -8.10 9.62
N HIS A 436 0.39 -7.73 8.66
CA HIS A 436 0.30 -6.35 8.17
C HIS A 436 -0.09 -5.38 9.29
N ARG A 437 0.34 -4.14 9.12
CA ARG A 437 0.02 -3.03 10.00
C ARG A 437 -0.56 -1.89 9.16
N VAL A 438 -1.62 -1.30 9.68
CA VAL A 438 -2.26 -0.13 9.06
C VAL A 438 -2.27 0.99 10.09
N THR A 439 -1.88 2.18 9.68
CA THR A 439 -1.90 3.37 10.52
C THR A 439 -2.65 4.48 9.80
N ALA A 440 -3.68 5.03 10.45
CA ALA A 440 -4.44 6.16 9.93
C ALA A 440 -4.44 7.30 10.95
N PHE A 441 -4.48 8.53 10.44
CA PHE A 441 -4.50 9.73 11.26
C PHE A 441 -5.71 10.60 10.95
N TYR A 442 -6.31 11.11 12.03
CA TYR A 442 -7.22 12.24 11.97
C TYR A 442 -6.66 13.42 12.74
N GLU A 443 -6.81 14.60 12.21
CA GLU A 443 -6.62 15.84 12.94
C GLU A 443 -8.00 16.34 13.41
N VAL A 444 -8.13 16.73 14.68
CA VAL A 444 -9.43 17.08 15.26
C VAL A 444 -9.36 18.37 16.07
N PHE A 445 -10.42 19.17 16.03
CA PHE A 445 -10.68 20.24 16.99
C PHE A 445 -11.56 19.70 18.11
N LEU A 446 -11.14 19.89 19.35
CA LEU A 446 -12.00 19.57 20.49
C LEU A 446 -13.16 20.59 20.59
N ALA A 447 -14.33 20.11 21.00
CA ALA A 447 -15.45 21.00 21.29
C ALA A 447 -15.14 21.87 22.52
N GLU A 448 -15.51 23.13 22.45
CA GLU A 448 -15.45 24.02 23.64
C GLU A 448 -16.38 23.46 24.72
N LYS A 449 -15.90 23.35 25.96
CA LYS A 449 -16.80 23.01 27.06
C LYS A 449 -17.93 24.03 27.11
N PRO A 450 -19.21 23.60 27.17
CA PRO A 450 -20.27 24.53 27.40
C PRO A 450 -19.95 25.33 28.65
N ALA A 451 -20.04 26.67 28.57
CA ALA A 451 -19.90 27.51 29.74
C ALA A 451 -20.91 27.01 30.78
N GLU A 452 -20.47 26.67 31.99
CA GLU A 452 -21.37 26.26 33.08
C GLU A 452 -22.43 27.33 33.22
N THR A 453 -23.65 27.04 32.76
CA THR A 453 -24.80 27.92 32.98
C THR A 453 -25.06 27.87 34.48
N PRO A 454 -25.11 29.02 35.19
CA PRO A 454 -25.46 29.00 36.61
C PRO A 454 -26.80 28.30 36.78
N GLU A 455 -26.86 27.34 37.69
CA GLU A 455 -28.06 26.57 37.99
C GLU A 455 -29.26 27.52 38.21
N THR A 456 -30.24 27.44 37.30
CA THR A 456 -31.53 28.12 37.46
C THR A 456 -32.29 27.37 38.54
N PRO A 457 -32.85 28.05 39.56
CA PRO A 457 -33.61 27.37 40.61
C PRO A 457 -34.80 26.59 40.04
N GLU A 458 -34.95 25.35 40.51
CA GLU A 458 -36.02 24.40 40.15
C GLU A 458 -37.40 25.05 40.17
N THR A 459 -38.10 24.94 39.05
CA THR A 459 -39.54 25.31 38.97
C THR A 459 -40.35 24.11 39.46
N PRO A 460 -41.43 24.31 40.28
CA PRO A 460 -42.20 23.23 40.87
C PRO A 460 -42.96 22.40 39.83
N GLU A 461 -43.00 21.09 40.08
CA GLU A 461 -43.64 20.04 39.31
C GLU A 461 -45.13 20.35 39.00
N THR A 462 -45.54 20.10 37.76
CA THR A 462 -46.95 20.13 37.30
C THR A 462 -47.51 18.70 37.43
N PRO A 463 -48.80 18.52 37.89
CA PRO A 463 -49.34 17.20 38.19
C PRO A 463 -49.61 16.33 36.96
N GLU A 464 -49.44 15.05 37.15
CA GLU A 464 -49.64 13.95 36.21
C GLU A 464 -51.08 13.88 35.67
N THR A 465 -51.21 13.60 34.36
CA THR A 465 -52.49 13.25 33.69
C THR A 465 -52.62 11.73 33.65
N PRO A 466 -53.81 11.14 33.83
CA PRO A 466 -53.98 9.70 34.00
C PRO A 466 -53.86 8.91 32.69
N GLU A 467 -53.26 7.73 32.82
CA GLU A 467 -53.10 6.71 31.80
C GLU A 467 -54.44 6.20 31.26
N THR A 468 -54.52 6.04 29.93
CA THR A 468 -55.61 5.29 29.26
C THR A 468 -55.07 3.93 28.84
N ASP A 469 -55.79 2.86 29.20
CA ASP A 469 -55.54 1.46 28.85
C ASP A 469 -55.43 1.24 27.33
N PRO A 470 -54.51 0.37 26.85
CA PRO A 470 -54.50 -0.07 25.48
C PRO A 470 -55.40 -1.30 25.26
N GLU A 471 -56.18 -1.23 24.18
CA GLU A 471 -57.00 -2.33 23.66
C GLU A 471 -56.16 -3.51 23.17
N GLU A 472 -56.69 -4.71 23.41
CA GLU A 472 -56.23 -6.00 22.92
C GLU A 472 -56.24 -6.04 21.38
N GLY A 473 -55.10 -6.34 20.75
CA GLY A 473 -54.93 -6.58 19.31
C GLY A 473 -54.15 -7.84 19.03
N GLU A 474 -54.79 -8.73 18.36
CA GLU A 474 -54.44 -9.88 17.50
C GLU A 474 -53.02 -10.52 17.61
N GLU A 475 -53.03 -11.84 17.78
CA GLU A 475 -51.86 -12.74 17.72
C GLU A 475 -51.13 -12.65 16.35
N PRO A 476 -49.81 -12.54 16.33
CA PRO A 476 -49.04 -12.64 15.08
C PRO A 476 -48.83 -14.09 14.65
N ALA A 477 -48.93 -14.29 13.33
CA ALA A 477 -48.62 -15.56 12.63
C ALA A 477 -47.18 -16.02 12.85
N GLU A 478 -46.97 -17.34 12.85
CA GLU A 478 -45.66 -17.98 12.98
C GLU A 478 -44.69 -17.54 11.88
N PRO A 479 -43.41 -17.26 12.22
CA PRO A 479 -42.41 -16.90 11.24
C PRO A 479 -41.94 -18.10 10.39
N ALA A 480 -41.67 -17.84 9.12
CA ALA A 480 -41.00 -18.74 8.20
C ALA A 480 -39.53 -18.96 8.63
N PRO A 481 -38.86 -20.07 8.20
CA PRO A 481 -37.54 -20.44 8.70
C PRO A 481 -36.45 -19.42 8.28
N ASP A 482 -35.55 -19.20 9.22
CA ASP A 482 -34.44 -18.27 9.29
C ASP A 482 -33.64 -18.12 7.99
N GLU A 483 -33.81 -16.98 7.33
CA GLU A 483 -32.68 -16.29 6.69
C GLU A 483 -31.96 -15.56 7.82
N GLU A 484 -30.68 -15.82 8.03
CA GLU A 484 -29.86 -15.09 9.00
C GLU A 484 -29.92 -13.60 8.65
N GLU A 485 -30.66 -12.83 9.43
CA GLU A 485 -30.70 -11.38 9.31
C GLU A 485 -29.28 -10.84 9.55
N PRO A 486 -28.80 -9.90 8.73
CA PRO A 486 -27.52 -9.23 8.98
C PRO A 486 -27.54 -8.62 10.38
N ALA A 487 -26.48 -8.80 11.15
CA ALA A 487 -26.36 -8.35 12.52
C ALA A 487 -26.74 -6.86 12.61
N VAL A 488 -27.83 -6.57 13.32
CA VAL A 488 -28.31 -5.18 13.56
C VAL A 488 -27.23 -4.45 14.35
N GLU A 489 -26.68 -3.39 13.76
CA GLU A 489 -25.70 -2.56 14.45
C GLU A 489 -26.31 -1.92 15.71
N PRO A 490 -25.56 -1.90 16.85
CA PRO A 490 -25.96 -1.10 17.99
C PRO A 490 -26.05 0.37 17.58
N ALA A 491 -27.07 1.07 18.07
CA ALA A 491 -27.16 2.52 17.88
C ALA A 491 -25.90 3.21 18.42
N ASP A 492 -25.45 4.29 17.75
CA ASP A 492 -24.28 5.08 18.16
C ASP A 492 -24.57 5.87 19.43
N GLU A 493 -24.60 5.18 20.57
CA GLU A 493 -24.77 5.82 21.87
C GLU A 493 -23.40 6.06 22.51
N PHE A 494 -23.03 7.33 22.66
CA PHE A 494 -21.81 7.72 23.35
C PHE A 494 -22.01 7.70 24.88
N GLY A 495 -21.11 7.03 25.57
CA GLY A 495 -20.96 7.20 27.02
C GLY A 495 -20.38 8.58 27.38
N GLU A 496 -20.44 8.93 28.66
CA GLU A 496 -19.98 10.25 29.15
C GLU A 496 -18.51 10.53 28.83
N ASP A 497 -17.67 9.50 28.80
CA ASP A 497 -16.22 9.61 28.55
C ASP A 497 -15.80 9.33 27.11
N ASP A 498 -16.73 9.00 26.23
CA ASP A 498 -16.43 8.57 24.86
C ASP A 498 -16.15 9.75 23.93
N PHE A 499 -15.09 9.66 23.19
CA PHE A 499 -14.67 10.64 22.16
C PHE A 499 -14.97 10.16 20.75
N ILE A 500 -14.67 8.89 20.45
CA ILE A 500 -14.76 8.30 19.12
C ILE A 500 -15.18 6.84 19.25
N ILE A 501 -16.08 6.39 18.39
CA ILE A 501 -16.35 4.98 18.15
C ILE A 501 -15.72 4.61 16.82
N LEU A 502 -14.80 3.66 16.80
CA LEU A 502 -14.26 3.07 15.58
C LEU A 502 -15.00 1.77 15.32
N LYS A 503 -15.78 1.76 14.26
CA LYS A 503 -16.47 0.57 13.75
C LYS A 503 -15.68 -0.03 12.60
N MET A 504 -15.69 -1.34 12.51
CA MET A 504 -14.97 -2.09 11.48
C MET A 504 -15.87 -3.20 10.94
N ARG A 505 -15.90 -3.31 9.61
CA ARG A 505 -16.46 -4.47 8.91
C ARG A 505 -15.38 -5.14 8.10
N TYR A 506 -15.39 -6.45 8.09
CA TYR A 506 -14.44 -7.27 7.34
C TYR A 506 -15.06 -8.63 7.03
N LYS A 507 -14.59 -9.28 5.98
CA LYS A 507 -14.92 -10.67 5.66
C LYS A 507 -13.74 -11.56 6.01
N GLU A 508 -14.01 -12.77 6.51
CA GLU A 508 -12.99 -13.82 6.56
C GLU A 508 -12.60 -14.19 5.11
N PRO A 509 -11.38 -14.73 4.88
CA PRO A 509 -10.90 -15.00 3.52
C PRO A 509 -11.84 -15.87 2.67
N ASP A 510 -12.53 -16.83 3.31
CA ASP A 510 -13.43 -17.79 2.66
C ASP A 510 -14.93 -17.45 2.80
N GLU A 511 -15.26 -16.29 3.39
CA GLU A 511 -16.64 -15.87 3.64
C GLU A 511 -17.01 -14.68 2.76
N ASP A 512 -18.29 -14.56 2.39
CA ASP A 512 -18.83 -13.44 1.61
C ASP A 512 -19.68 -12.48 2.45
N ILE A 513 -19.98 -12.86 3.69
CA ILE A 513 -20.74 -12.04 4.64
C ILE A 513 -19.75 -11.37 5.61
N SER A 514 -19.88 -10.07 5.76
CA SER A 514 -19.02 -9.32 6.66
C SER A 514 -19.34 -9.56 8.13
N LYS A 515 -18.30 -9.53 8.95
CA LYS A 515 -18.35 -9.49 10.40
C LYS A 515 -18.18 -8.06 10.87
N TYR A 516 -18.78 -7.76 12.02
CA TYR A 516 -18.70 -6.46 12.66
C TYR A 516 -17.87 -6.53 13.93
N MET A 517 -17.08 -5.49 14.17
CA MET A 517 -16.45 -5.22 15.46
C MET A 517 -16.32 -3.71 15.68
N ASP A 518 -16.31 -3.29 16.93
CA ASP A 518 -16.11 -1.90 17.30
C ASP A 518 -15.13 -1.75 18.47
N THR A 519 -14.69 -0.53 18.69
CA THR A 519 -13.90 -0.14 19.84
C THR A 519 -14.08 1.35 20.10
N VAL A 520 -14.02 1.76 21.36
CA VAL A 520 -14.30 3.12 21.79
C VAL A 520 -13.04 3.80 22.29
N MET A 521 -12.80 5.03 21.82
CA MET A 521 -11.77 5.91 22.35
C MET A 521 -12.35 6.73 23.51
N THR A 522 -11.72 6.61 24.68
CA THR A 522 -12.08 7.35 25.89
C THR A 522 -10.96 8.32 26.29
N SER A 523 -11.14 9.07 27.38
CA SER A 523 -10.08 9.92 27.95
C SER A 523 -8.79 9.16 28.30
N ALA A 524 -8.87 7.84 28.54
CA ALA A 524 -7.70 7.00 28.82
C ALA A 524 -6.76 6.88 27.62
N ASN A 525 -7.24 7.12 26.39
CA ASN A 525 -6.45 7.10 25.16
C ASN A 525 -5.77 8.45 24.85
N ILE A 526 -6.04 9.49 25.67
CA ILE A 526 -5.44 10.82 25.50
C ILE A 526 -4.10 10.86 26.23
N LEU A 527 -3.05 11.03 25.46
CA LEU A 527 -1.67 11.01 25.94
C LEU A 527 -1.17 12.44 26.17
N ALA A 528 -0.44 12.66 27.28
CA ALA A 528 0.26 13.91 27.53
C ALA A 528 1.46 14.12 26.59
N GLU A 529 2.09 13.02 26.18
CA GLU A 529 3.19 12.95 25.21
C GLU A 529 2.90 11.78 24.26
N MET A 530 3.17 11.96 22.97
CA MET A 530 3.00 10.91 21.97
C MET A 530 3.78 9.65 22.33
N SER A 531 3.20 8.48 22.08
CA SER A 531 3.97 7.23 22.09
C SER A 531 5.07 7.26 21.02
N GLN A 532 6.02 6.33 21.13
CA GLN A 532 7.09 6.20 20.14
C GLN A 532 6.54 5.92 18.73
N ASN A 533 5.49 5.08 18.62
CA ASN A 533 4.84 4.78 17.36
C ASN A 533 4.18 6.04 16.78
N MET A 534 3.35 6.72 17.56
CA MET A 534 2.66 7.94 17.13
C MET A 534 3.65 9.06 16.78
N GLY A 535 4.70 9.23 17.57
CA GLY A 535 5.72 10.25 17.33
C GLY A 535 6.50 10.03 16.03
N PHE A 536 6.85 8.78 15.71
CA PHE A 536 7.51 8.47 14.44
C PHE A 536 6.54 8.57 13.26
N ALA A 537 5.37 7.95 13.35
CA ALA A 537 4.36 7.94 12.29
C ALA A 537 3.88 9.35 11.94
N SER A 538 3.64 10.22 12.95
CA SER A 538 3.29 11.63 12.71
C SER A 538 4.41 12.42 12.04
N SER A 539 5.68 12.04 12.27
CA SER A 539 6.80 12.66 11.54
C SER A 539 6.77 12.31 10.06
N VAL A 540 6.41 11.08 9.72
CA VAL A 540 6.26 10.65 8.33
C VAL A 540 5.08 11.36 7.66
N ALA A 541 3.93 11.46 8.34
CA ALA A 541 2.76 12.17 7.84
C ALA A 541 3.05 13.67 7.60
N GLU A 542 3.72 14.34 8.55
CA GLU A 542 4.12 15.73 8.39
C GLU A 542 5.10 15.91 7.22
N PHE A 543 6.03 14.97 7.02
CA PHE A 543 6.94 15.00 5.87
C PHE A 543 6.17 14.89 4.55
N GLY A 544 5.18 14.03 4.47
CA GLY A 544 4.29 13.93 3.30
C GLY A 544 3.54 15.24 3.03
N MET A 545 2.98 15.88 4.06
CA MET A 545 2.34 17.19 3.92
C MET A 545 3.30 18.27 3.42
N LEU A 546 4.55 18.26 3.85
CA LEU A 546 5.58 19.20 3.37
C LEU A 546 5.91 18.97 1.89
N LEU A 547 6.06 17.71 1.46
CA LEU A 547 6.35 17.36 0.06
C LEU A 547 5.18 17.72 -0.88
N ARG A 548 3.95 17.48 -0.43
CA ARG A 548 2.73 17.90 -1.15
C ARG A 548 2.56 19.42 -1.23
N ASP A 549 3.23 20.17 -0.36
CA ASP A 549 2.91 21.58 -0.10
C ASP A 549 1.44 21.74 0.35
N SER A 550 1.02 20.85 1.23
CA SER A 550 -0.34 20.76 1.75
C SER A 550 -0.82 22.09 2.31
N LYS A 551 -2.08 22.46 2.03
CA LYS A 551 -2.71 23.65 2.63
C LYS A 551 -2.94 23.48 4.14
N PHE A 552 -2.84 22.27 4.65
CA PHE A 552 -3.03 21.94 6.07
C PHE A 552 -1.72 21.76 6.85
N LYS A 553 -0.58 21.94 6.20
CA LYS A 553 0.75 21.77 6.84
C LYS A 553 1.02 22.74 8.00
N ALA A 554 0.25 23.82 8.14
CA ALA A 554 0.36 24.80 9.22
C ALA A 554 1.81 25.20 9.53
N ASP A 555 2.28 25.00 10.78
CA ASP A 555 3.63 25.33 11.26
C ASP A 555 4.66 24.22 11.00
N SER A 556 4.35 23.26 10.11
CA SER A 556 5.23 22.14 9.73
C SER A 556 6.58 22.63 9.19
N SER A 557 7.62 21.90 9.55
CA SER A 557 8.96 22.14 9.00
C SER A 557 9.80 20.87 8.97
N PHE A 558 10.73 20.76 8.01
CA PHE A 558 11.68 19.64 7.97
C PHE A 558 12.50 19.49 9.25
N ASP A 559 12.79 20.58 9.96
CA ASP A 559 13.52 20.55 11.24
C ASP A 559 12.67 19.96 12.37
N ALA A 560 11.38 20.25 12.40
CA ALA A 560 10.44 19.66 13.35
C ALA A 560 10.29 18.15 13.08
N VAL A 561 10.11 17.76 11.81
CA VAL A 561 10.07 16.35 11.38
C VAL A 561 11.33 15.59 11.85
N LEU A 562 12.52 16.11 11.52
CA LEU A 562 13.80 15.49 11.91
C LEU A 562 13.95 15.34 13.43
N THR A 563 13.58 16.38 14.16
CA THR A 563 13.68 16.37 15.64
C THR A 563 12.79 15.29 16.24
N ARG A 564 11.52 15.24 15.81
CA ARG A 564 10.55 14.30 16.34
C ARG A 564 10.84 12.86 15.88
N ALA A 565 11.16 12.65 14.59
CA ALA A 565 11.50 11.34 14.07
C ALA A 565 12.74 10.75 14.77
N LYS A 566 13.77 11.57 14.97
CA LYS A 566 14.98 11.16 15.67
C LYS A 566 14.73 10.79 17.14
N ALA A 567 13.87 11.53 17.84
CA ALA A 567 13.49 11.24 19.22
C ALA A 567 12.68 9.92 19.33
N ASN A 568 11.96 9.54 18.26
CA ASN A 568 11.05 8.40 18.22
C ASN A 568 11.53 7.28 17.26
N ILE A 569 12.82 7.23 16.94
CA ILE A 569 13.35 6.26 15.95
C ILE A 569 13.12 4.80 16.39
N GLY A 570 13.15 4.52 17.68
CA GLY A 570 12.86 3.21 18.25
C GLY A 570 13.76 2.10 17.75
N LYS A 571 13.19 0.88 17.65
CA LYS A 571 13.87 -0.28 17.09
C LYS A 571 13.88 -0.18 15.57
N ASP A 572 15.07 -0.09 14.98
CA ASP A 572 15.29 0.04 13.53
C ASP A 572 16.22 -1.06 13.02
N THR A 573 15.78 -2.32 13.09
CA THR A 573 16.58 -3.50 12.77
C THR A 573 17.07 -3.49 11.32
N LEU A 574 16.24 -3.00 10.42
CA LEU A 574 16.54 -2.92 8.98
C LEU A 574 17.12 -1.55 8.57
N GLY A 575 17.18 -0.57 9.49
CA GLY A 575 17.75 0.76 9.27
C GLY A 575 16.89 1.68 8.38
N PHE A 576 15.61 1.35 8.12
CA PHE A 576 14.73 2.18 7.29
C PHE A 576 14.33 3.49 7.96
N ARG A 577 14.16 3.49 9.29
CA ARG A 577 13.86 4.72 10.02
C ARG A 577 15.06 5.68 10.06
N GLY A 578 16.29 5.13 10.12
CA GLY A 578 17.53 5.91 9.96
C GLY A 578 17.64 6.52 8.57
N GLU A 579 17.35 5.74 7.52
CA GLU A 579 17.29 6.22 6.14
C GLU A 579 16.25 7.32 5.93
N PHE A 580 15.09 7.24 6.59
CA PHE A 580 14.09 8.30 6.55
C PHE A 580 14.65 9.67 6.97
N LEU A 581 15.51 9.72 8.00
CA LEU A 581 16.15 10.97 8.39
C LEU A 581 17.03 11.55 7.28
N GLU A 582 17.75 10.70 6.55
CA GLU A 582 18.58 11.11 5.42
C GLU A 582 17.72 11.64 4.26
N ILE A 583 16.59 10.98 3.99
CA ILE A 583 15.61 11.39 2.97
C ILE A 583 15.03 12.78 3.31
N VAL A 584 14.64 13.02 4.57
CA VAL A 584 14.12 14.32 5.02
C VAL A 584 15.18 15.41 4.90
N GLU A 585 16.43 15.14 5.29
CA GLU A 585 17.54 16.10 5.11
C GLU A 585 17.79 16.41 3.62
N ARG A 586 17.64 15.42 2.76
CA ARG A 586 17.77 15.60 1.31
C ARG A 586 16.65 16.51 0.77
N ALA A 587 15.41 16.22 1.10
CA ALA A 587 14.25 17.04 0.72
C ALA A 587 14.39 18.47 1.19
N LYS A 588 14.79 18.68 2.46
CA LYS A 588 15.09 20.00 3.04
C LYS A 588 16.14 20.78 2.25
N THR A 589 17.13 20.07 1.69
CA THR A 589 18.19 20.69 0.89
C THR A 589 17.69 21.10 -0.48
N LEU A 590 16.82 20.29 -1.10
CA LEU A 590 16.24 20.53 -2.42
C LEU A 590 15.12 21.57 -2.41
N SER A 591 14.48 21.80 -1.25
CA SER A 591 13.40 22.79 -1.08
C SER A 591 13.89 24.23 -0.84
N LYS A 592 15.20 24.46 -0.78
CA LYS A 592 15.83 25.80 -0.63
C LYS A 592 16.08 26.46 -1.97
#